data_f76b2b12d340ca3479719b5d63a6cbb8
#
_entry.id   f76b2b12d340ca3479719b5d63a6cbb8
#
_cell.length_a   1.000
_cell.length_b   1.000
_cell.length_c   1.000
_cell.angle_alpha   90.00
_cell.angle_beta   90.00
_cell.angle_gamma   90.00
#
_symmetry.space_group_name_H-M   'P 1'
#
loop_
_entity.id
_entity.type
_entity.pdbx_description
1 polymer ?
#
loop_
_entity_poly.entity_id
_entity_poly.type
_entity_poly.pdbx_seq_one_letter_code
_entity_poly.pdbx_strand_id
1 'polypeptide(L)'
;MTYEQDTSPLDSSKWIDQGDLFYRPNDKVEFLEGLNAVYKMGQGIAVVASNEVMLNHYCRLIVSRLRKAKGFNVEVLLPSTTDSLLKRFNHIMTQMSLDEALRPPAENSMVTLMVVNDAHLIDQQQWVLLSQLISDFPGVNVRLVAFIDSDEWIEYDQALNLFGQKLHRWELEQPS
;
A
#
# COMPACT_ATOMS: atom_id res chain seq x y z
N MET A 1 1.23 -24.72 -23.59
CA MET A 1 0.73 -24.35 -23.08
C MET A 1 0.80 -23.16 -22.66
N THR A 2 0.11 -22.62 -22.54
CA THR A 2 0.23 -21.24 -22.46
C THR A 2 0.08 -20.73 -21.11
N TYR A 3 0.76 -19.67 -20.81
CA TYR A 3 0.74 -19.07 -19.52
C TYR A 3 0.36 -17.61 -19.63
N GLU A 4 -0.31 -17.26 -20.67
CA GLU A 4 -0.72 -15.87 -20.84
C GLU A 4 -1.58 -15.39 -19.72
N GLN A 5 -2.34 -16.29 -19.12
CA GLN A 5 -3.18 -15.87 -18.03
C GLN A 5 -2.40 -15.40 -16.84
N ASP A 6 -1.17 -15.85 -16.68
CA ASP A 6 -0.33 -15.40 -15.57
C ASP A 6 0.13 -13.99 -15.74
N THR A 7 0.19 -13.51 -16.97
CA THR A 7 0.56 -12.15 -17.25
C THR A 7 -0.63 -11.27 -17.59
N SER A 8 -1.82 -11.85 -17.53
CA SER A 8 -3.04 -11.09 -17.79
C SER A 8 -3.25 -10.02 -16.75
N PRO A 9 -3.77 -8.87 -17.14
CA PRO A 9 -4.13 -7.87 -16.16
C PRO A 9 -5.22 -8.41 -15.25
N LEU A 10 -5.40 -7.78 -14.11
CA LEU A 10 -6.47 -8.11 -13.21
C LEU A 10 -7.80 -8.03 -13.95
N ASP A 11 -8.68 -8.96 -13.62
CA ASP A 11 -10.03 -8.90 -14.14
C ASP A 11 -10.68 -7.60 -13.69
N SER A 12 -10.92 -6.70 -14.62
CA SER A 12 -11.46 -5.39 -14.29
C SER A 12 -12.86 -5.47 -13.67
N SER A 13 -13.58 -6.56 -13.91
CA SER A 13 -14.88 -6.73 -13.30
C SER A 13 -14.82 -6.86 -11.78
N LYS A 14 -13.65 -7.25 -11.25
CA LYS A 14 -13.42 -7.35 -9.81
C LYS A 14 -13.10 -6.01 -9.17
N TRP A 15 -12.36 -5.17 -9.87
CA TRP A 15 -11.78 -3.97 -9.29
C TRP A 15 -12.41 -2.67 -9.73
N ILE A 16 -13.14 -2.69 -10.82
CA ILE A 16 -13.76 -1.49 -11.40
C ILE A 16 -15.25 -1.69 -11.48
N ASP A 17 -16.00 -0.80 -10.87
CA ASP A 17 -17.44 -0.74 -10.99
C ASP A 17 -17.82 0.25 -12.09
N GLN A 18 -19.00 0.07 -12.65
CA GLN A 18 -19.45 0.88 -13.77
C GLN A 18 -19.54 2.36 -13.44
N GLY A 19 -19.80 2.70 -12.19
CA GLY A 19 -19.91 4.09 -11.77
C GLY A 19 -18.61 4.74 -11.33
N ASP A 20 -17.48 4.02 -11.43
CA ASP A 20 -16.20 4.56 -10.98
C ASP A 20 -15.73 5.67 -11.91
N LEU A 21 -15.29 6.77 -11.31
CA LEU A 21 -14.80 7.92 -12.05
C LEU A 21 -13.28 7.91 -12.10
N PHE A 22 -12.74 8.07 -13.29
CA PHE A 22 -11.31 8.30 -13.47
C PHE A 22 -11.13 9.63 -14.17
N TYR A 23 -10.30 10.49 -13.58
CA TYR A 23 -10.10 11.84 -14.10
C TYR A 23 -9.41 11.84 -15.48
N ARG A 24 -8.56 10.84 -15.70
CA ARG A 24 -7.86 10.68 -16.97
C ARG A 24 -7.89 9.20 -17.37
N PRO A 25 -7.93 8.90 -18.69
CA PRO A 25 -7.94 7.49 -19.12
C PRO A 25 -6.77 6.68 -18.58
N ASN A 26 -5.59 7.28 -18.51
CA ASN A 26 -4.40 6.58 -18.02
C ASN A 26 -4.51 6.27 -16.53
N ASP A 27 -5.29 7.03 -15.78
CA ASP A 27 -5.48 6.77 -14.36
C ASP A 27 -6.13 5.41 -14.13
N LYS A 28 -7.05 5.01 -15.01
CA LYS A 28 -7.68 3.69 -14.91
C LYS A 28 -6.66 2.57 -15.08
N VAL A 29 -5.76 2.72 -16.04
CA VAL A 29 -4.69 1.74 -16.28
C VAL A 29 -3.78 1.65 -15.07
N GLU A 30 -3.35 2.80 -14.56
CA GLU A 30 -2.44 2.84 -13.41
C GLU A 30 -3.10 2.34 -12.13
N PHE A 31 -4.39 2.62 -11.96
CA PHE A 31 -5.17 2.10 -10.85
C PHE A 31 -5.15 0.58 -10.85
N LEU A 32 -5.40 -0.04 -12.01
CA LEU A 32 -5.38 -1.49 -12.13
C LEU A 32 -3.99 -2.07 -11.91
N GLU A 33 -2.96 -1.39 -12.41
CA GLU A 33 -1.58 -1.81 -12.16
C GLU A 33 -1.24 -1.76 -10.68
N GLY A 34 -1.69 -0.70 -10.00
CA GLY A 34 -1.47 -0.56 -8.56
C GLY A 34 -2.15 -1.66 -7.76
N LEU A 35 -3.39 -1.96 -8.07
CA LEU A 35 -4.11 -3.04 -7.40
C LEU A 35 -3.48 -4.39 -7.68
N ASN A 36 -3.00 -4.60 -8.91
CA ASN A 36 -2.29 -5.82 -9.25
C ASN A 36 -1.01 -5.96 -8.44
N ALA A 37 -0.28 -4.86 -8.25
CA ALA A 37 0.94 -4.87 -7.46
C ALA A 37 0.66 -5.31 -6.02
N VAL A 38 -0.41 -4.81 -5.43
CA VAL A 38 -0.79 -5.16 -4.06
C VAL A 38 -1.34 -6.57 -3.98
N TYR A 39 -2.20 -6.95 -4.91
CA TYR A 39 -2.91 -8.21 -4.85
C TYR A 39 -2.05 -9.40 -5.27
N LYS A 40 -1.28 -9.26 -6.34
CA LYS A 40 -0.53 -10.39 -6.91
C LYS A 40 0.98 -10.31 -6.74
N MET A 41 1.54 -9.09 -6.72
CA MET A 41 2.99 -8.93 -6.74
C MET A 41 3.61 -8.85 -5.35
N GLY A 42 2.80 -8.84 -4.30
CA GLY A 42 3.32 -8.77 -2.94
C GLY A 42 3.88 -7.42 -2.53
N GLN A 43 3.52 -6.37 -3.26
CA GLN A 43 4.01 -5.02 -2.99
C GLN A 43 2.98 -4.20 -2.24
N GLY A 44 3.44 -3.14 -1.55
CA GLY A 44 2.54 -2.07 -1.14
C GLY A 44 2.35 -1.09 -2.29
N ILE A 45 1.58 -0.06 -2.05
CA ILE A 45 1.36 1.00 -3.04
C ILE A 45 1.48 2.36 -2.39
N ALA A 46 2.13 3.30 -3.07
CA ALA A 46 2.14 4.70 -2.68
C ALA A 46 1.54 5.51 -3.83
N VAL A 47 0.47 6.22 -3.53
CA VAL A 47 -0.17 7.12 -4.50
C VAL A 47 0.25 8.53 -4.17
N VAL A 48 0.87 9.20 -5.11
CA VAL A 48 1.41 10.54 -4.94
C VAL A 48 0.71 11.50 -5.90
N ALA A 49 0.17 12.58 -5.37
CA ALA A 49 -0.48 13.58 -6.20
C ALA A 49 -0.32 14.95 -5.58
N SER A 50 -0.27 15.98 -6.41
CA SER A 50 -0.30 17.36 -5.95
C SER A 50 -1.73 17.89 -5.87
N ASN A 51 -2.68 17.18 -6.42
CA ASN A 51 -4.09 17.55 -6.41
C ASN A 51 -4.81 16.78 -5.30
N GLU A 52 -5.21 17.49 -4.27
CA GLU A 52 -5.84 16.86 -3.10
C GLU A 52 -7.17 16.18 -3.45
N VAL A 53 -7.93 16.75 -4.34
CA VAL A 53 -9.23 16.17 -4.72
C VAL A 53 -9.04 14.83 -5.43
N MET A 54 -8.09 14.75 -6.35
CA MET A 54 -7.77 13.51 -7.04
C MET A 54 -7.20 12.48 -6.07
N LEU A 55 -6.31 12.90 -5.20
CA LEU A 55 -5.71 12.01 -4.23
C LEU A 55 -6.76 11.40 -3.31
N ASN A 56 -7.65 12.21 -2.79
CA ASN A 56 -8.72 11.72 -1.91
C ASN A 56 -9.69 10.79 -2.65
N HIS A 57 -9.97 11.09 -3.90
CA HIS A 57 -10.85 10.25 -4.71
C HIS A 57 -10.24 8.86 -4.91
N TYR A 58 -8.98 8.80 -5.33
CA TYR A 58 -8.33 7.51 -5.56
C TYR A 58 -8.03 6.76 -4.27
N CYS A 59 -7.79 7.50 -3.19
CA CYS A 59 -7.67 6.89 -1.87
C CYS A 59 -8.94 6.10 -1.53
N ARG A 60 -10.09 6.74 -1.66
CA ARG A 60 -11.36 6.08 -1.36
C ARG A 60 -11.61 4.88 -2.27
N LEU A 61 -11.29 5.02 -3.56
CA LEU A 61 -11.46 3.93 -4.50
C LEU A 61 -10.60 2.72 -4.14
N ILE A 62 -9.32 2.97 -3.93
CA ILE A 62 -8.37 1.90 -3.62
C ILE A 62 -8.74 1.20 -2.31
N VAL A 63 -8.96 1.96 -1.25
CA VAL A 63 -9.27 1.39 0.06
C VAL A 63 -10.57 0.60 0.00
N SER A 64 -11.58 1.12 -0.68
CA SER A 64 -12.86 0.44 -0.81
C SER A 64 -12.70 -0.91 -1.52
N ARG A 65 -11.89 -0.97 -2.56
CA ARG A 65 -11.66 -2.23 -3.30
C ARG A 65 -10.85 -3.21 -2.48
N LEU A 66 -9.82 -2.73 -1.79
CA LEU A 66 -8.98 -3.60 -0.98
C LEU A 66 -9.74 -4.17 0.22
N ARG A 67 -10.67 -3.41 0.78
CA ARG A 67 -11.51 -3.90 1.88
C ARG A 67 -12.41 -5.06 1.46
N LYS A 68 -12.78 -5.09 0.19
CA LYS A 68 -13.64 -6.16 -0.34
C LYS A 68 -12.84 -7.38 -0.78
N ALA A 69 -11.53 -7.26 -0.89
CA ALA A 69 -10.70 -8.36 -1.37
C ALA A 69 -10.53 -9.39 -0.27
N LYS A 70 -10.70 -10.67 -0.62
CA LYS A 70 -10.50 -11.75 0.32
C LYS A 70 -9.03 -11.90 0.63
N GLY A 71 -8.74 -12.21 1.89
CA GLY A 71 -7.36 -12.41 2.32
C GLY A 71 -6.64 -11.14 2.72
N PHE A 72 -7.31 -9.98 2.68
CA PHE A 72 -6.71 -8.71 3.06
C PHE A 72 -7.47 -8.10 4.22
N ASN A 73 -6.70 -7.65 5.20
CA ASN A 73 -7.22 -6.91 6.34
C ASN A 73 -6.69 -5.48 6.25
N VAL A 74 -7.57 -4.50 6.21
CA VAL A 74 -7.19 -3.09 6.07
C VAL A 74 -7.17 -2.43 7.43
N GLU A 75 -6.02 -1.87 7.80
CA GLU A 75 -5.87 -1.11 9.03
C GLU A 75 -5.38 0.29 8.70
N VAL A 76 -5.94 1.29 9.35
CA VAL A 76 -5.52 2.68 9.14
C VAL A 76 -4.55 3.06 10.25
N LEU A 77 -3.37 3.51 9.86
CA LEU A 77 -2.40 4.02 10.81
C LEU A 77 -2.63 5.50 11.02
N LEU A 78 -2.90 5.87 12.27
CA LEU A 78 -3.05 7.28 12.64
C LEU A 78 -1.70 7.79 13.10
N PRO A 79 -1.14 8.80 12.43
CA PRO A 79 0.21 9.29 12.76
C PRO A 79 0.17 10.21 13.98
N SER A 80 -0.26 9.69 15.11
CA SER A 80 -0.39 10.52 16.30
C SER A 80 0.90 10.63 17.09
N THR A 81 1.63 9.53 17.26
CA THR A 81 2.89 9.52 18.01
C THR A 81 3.78 8.39 17.48
N THR A 82 5.09 8.52 17.71
CA THR A 82 6.04 7.44 17.42
C THR A 82 5.68 6.17 18.18
N ASP A 83 5.15 6.34 19.41
CA ASP A 83 4.80 5.21 20.25
C ASP A 83 3.70 4.34 19.66
N SER A 84 2.79 4.90 18.90
CA SER A 84 1.67 4.13 18.38
C SER A 84 2.13 3.07 17.36
N LEU A 85 3.09 3.40 16.50
CA LEU A 85 3.63 2.43 15.55
C LEU A 85 4.50 1.40 16.26
N LEU A 86 5.29 1.83 17.24
CA LEU A 86 6.11 0.90 18.02
C LEU A 86 5.24 -0.09 18.80
N LYS A 87 4.17 0.38 19.41
CA LYS A 87 3.22 -0.50 20.09
C LYS A 87 2.60 -1.49 19.12
N ARG A 88 2.25 -1.03 17.94
CA ARG A 88 1.67 -1.89 16.92
C ARG A 88 2.68 -2.95 16.48
N PHE A 89 3.91 -2.54 16.25
CA PHE A 89 5.00 -3.45 15.89
C PHE A 89 5.15 -4.54 16.98
N ASN A 90 5.25 -4.12 18.23
CA ASN A 90 5.41 -5.05 19.34
C ASN A 90 4.22 -5.99 19.48
N HIS A 91 3.02 -5.48 19.28
CA HIS A 91 1.81 -6.30 19.33
C HIS A 91 1.85 -7.39 18.26
N ILE A 92 2.21 -7.02 17.04
CA ILE A 92 2.31 -7.98 15.95
C ILE A 92 3.36 -9.05 16.27
N MET A 93 4.52 -8.61 16.79
CA MET A 93 5.61 -9.53 17.10
C MET A 93 5.28 -10.49 18.25
N THR A 94 4.35 -10.12 19.15
CA THR A 94 3.93 -11.02 20.22
C THR A 94 2.92 -12.07 19.73
N GLN A 95 2.33 -11.87 18.55
CA GLN A 95 1.37 -12.80 18.01
C GLN A 95 2.01 -13.99 17.30
N MET A 96 3.30 -13.95 17.07
CA MET A 96 3.99 -15.03 16.37
C MET A 96 5.40 -15.18 16.92
N SER A 97 6.02 -16.33 16.66
CA SER A 97 7.42 -16.55 17.03
C SER A 97 8.35 -15.76 16.10
N LEU A 98 9.57 -15.55 16.53
CA LEU A 98 10.58 -14.91 15.69
C LEU A 98 10.82 -15.71 14.42
N ASP A 99 10.87 -17.03 14.53
CA ASP A 99 11.04 -17.89 13.37
C ASP A 99 9.93 -17.70 12.35
N GLU A 100 8.69 -17.61 12.80
CA GLU A 100 7.56 -17.37 11.92
C GLU A 100 7.67 -16.00 11.26
N ALA A 101 8.08 -14.99 12.02
CA ALA A 101 8.21 -13.64 11.49
C ALA A 101 9.30 -13.55 10.41
N LEU A 102 10.37 -14.31 10.54
CA LEU A 102 11.49 -14.27 9.61
C LEU A 102 11.28 -15.09 8.35
N ARG A 103 10.33 -16.02 8.37
CA ARG A 103 10.05 -16.87 7.20
C ARG A 103 9.03 -16.20 6.29
N PRO A 104 9.04 -16.52 4.99
CA PRO A 104 7.97 -16.07 4.10
C PRO A 104 6.62 -16.51 4.64
N PRO A 105 5.56 -15.71 4.43
CA PRO A 105 4.25 -16.09 4.95
C PRO A 105 3.71 -17.34 4.25
N ALA A 106 2.89 -18.10 4.97
CA ALA A 106 2.20 -19.23 4.38
C ALA A 106 1.29 -18.75 3.26
N GLU A 107 1.03 -19.66 2.30
CA GLU A 107 0.34 -19.30 1.07
C GLU A 107 -1.04 -18.65 1.30
N ASN A 108 -1.74 -19.10 2.32
CA ASN A 108 -3.09 -18.58 2.60
C ASN A 108 -3.13 -17.63 3.79
N SER A 109 -1.99 -17.05 4.14
CA SER A 109 -1.93 -16.11 5.26
C SER A 109 -2.69 -14.84 4.95
N MET A 110 -3.33 -14.27 5.97
CA MET A 110 -3.95 -12.97 5.86
C MET A 110 -2.89 -11.89 5.63
N VAL A 111 -3.14 -11.01 4.69
CA VAL A 111 -2.28 -9.85 4.43
C VAL A 111 -2.86 -8.65 5.15
N THR A 112 -2.04 -7.97 5.93
CA THR A 112 -2.46 -6.71 6.55
C THR A 112 -2.00 -5.55 5.69
N LEU A 113 -2.95 -4.74 5.25
CA LEU A 113 -2.67 -3.54 4.48
C LEU A 113 -2.72 -2.35 5.45
N MET A 114 -1.57 -1.74 5.68
CA MET A 114 -1.48 -0.61 6.57
C MET A 114 -1.64 0.67 5.77
N VAL A 115 -2.79 1.30 5.93
CA VAL A 115 -3.15 2.51 5.19
C VAL A 115 -2.65 3.73 5.94
N VAL A 116 -1.89 4.56 5.25
CA VAL A 116 -1.33 5.79 5.82
C VAL A 116 -1.86 6.97 5.02
N ASN A 117 -2.70 7.77 5.68
CA ASN A 117 -3.09 9.09 5.20
C ASN A 117 -2.22 10.10 5.92
N ASP A 118 -2.14 11.31 5.42
CA ASP A 118 -1.33 12.36 6.04
C ASP A 118 0.09 11.89 6.33
N ALA A 119 0.69 11.25 5.34
CA ALA A 119 2.00 10.61 5.48
C ALA A 119 3.09 11.59 5.92
N HIS A 120 2.91 12.88 5.62
CA HIS A 120 3.86 13.93 6.02
C HIS A 120 3.96 14.11 7.53
N LEU A 121 2.97 13.62 8.29
CA LEU A 121 2.96 13.71 9.74
C LEU A 121 3.74 12.59 10.41
N ILE A 122 4.15 11.58 9.65
CA ILE A 122 4.91 10.46 10.19
C ILE A 122 6.39 10.82 10.17
N ASP A 123 7.05 10.67 11.32
CA ASP A 123 8.46 11.05 11.40
C ASP A 123 9.36 9.97 10.79
N GLN A 124 10.63 10.33 10.61
CA GLN A 124 11.60 9.47 9.95
C GLN A 124 11.78 8.14 10.68
N GLN A 125 11.76 8.15 12.01
CA GLN A 125 11.94 6.93 12.79
C GLN A 125 10.80 5.94 12.53
N GLN A 126 9.59 6.44 12.42
CA GLN A 126 8.42 5.61 12.13
C GLN A 126 8.51 5.01 10.73
N TRP A 127 8.99 5.79 9.76
CA TRP A 127 9.18 5.27 8.42
C TRP A 127 10.22 4.14 8.40
N VAL A 128 11.31 4.31 9.14
CA VAL A 128 12.34 3.29 9.24
C VAL A 128 11.78 2.03 9.90
N LEU A 129 11.03 2.17 10.99
CA LEU A 129 10.41 1.04 11.67
C LEU A 129 9.47 0.28 10.74
N LEU A 130 8.65 1.01 9.99
CA LEU A 130 7.69 0.39 9.08
C LEU A 130 8.41 -0.36 7.96
N SER A 131 9.47 0.24 7.41
CA SER A 131 10.25 -0.41 6.36
C SER A 131 10.93 -1.67 6.87
N GLN A 132 11.42 -1.65 8.10
CA GLN A 132 12.03 -2.82 8.72
C GLN A 132 11.01 -3.92 8.96
N LEU A 133 9.82 -3.57 9.43
CA LEU A 133 8.75 -4.54 9.62
C LEU A 133 8.43 -5.26 8.32
N ILE A 134 8.31 -4.52 7.24
CA ILE A 134 7.94 -5.08 5.96
C ILE A 134 9.07 -5.88 5.32
N SER A 135 10.31 -5.36 5.40
CA SER A 135 11.44 -5.97 4.71
C SER A 135 12.12 -7.08 5.49
N ASP A 136 12.23 -6.90 6.81
CA ASP A 136 13.01 -7.83 7.64
C ASP A 136 12.15 -8.94 8.24
N PHE A 137 10.84 -8.74 8.30
CA PHE A 137 9.92 -9.72 8.90
C PHE A 137 8.82 -10.09 7.93
N PRO A 138 9.17 -10.79 6.84
CA PRO A 138 8.16 -11.11 5.81
C PRO A 138 7.00 -11.95 6.32
N GLY A 139 7.21 -12.76 7.37
CA GLY A 139 6.15 -13.57 7.94
C GLY A 139 5.04 -12.78 8.60
N VAL A 140 5.29 -11.53 8.95
CA VAL A 140 4.26 -10.62 9.48
C VAL A 140 3.24 -10.27 8.42
N ASN A 141 3.67 -10.27 7.15
CA ASN A 141 2.79 -10.12 5.99
C ASN A 141 2.03 -8.79 5.96
N VAL A 142 2.77 -7.71 6.17
CA VAL A 142 2.24 -6.34 6.15
C VAL A 142 2.66 -5.66 4.86
N ARG A 143 1.74 -4.94 4.22
CA ARG A 143 2.04 -4.12 3.05
C ARG A 143 1.56 -2.70 3.31
N LEU A 144 2.33 -1.74 2.79
CA LEU A 144 2.01 -0.33 2.96
C LEU A 144 1.06 0.15 1.88
N VAL A 145 0.06 0.94 2.27
CA VAL A 145 -0.80 1.65 1.34
C VAL A 145 -0.77 3.12 1.75
N ALA A 146 0.03 3.91 1.06
CA ALA A 146 0.26 5.30 1.45
C ALA A 146 -0.32 6.27 0.43
N PHE A 147 -0.91 7.36 0.92
CA PHE A 147 -1.44 8.44 0.08
C PHE A 147 -0.72 9.72 0.44
N ILE A 148 -0.04 10.30 -0.54
CA ILE A 148 0.90 11.39 -0.32
C ILE A 148 0.51 12.61 -1.14
N ASP A 149 0.31 13.73 -0.46
CA ASP A 149 0.16 15.02 -1.11
C ASP A 149 1.57 15.59 -1.31
N SER A 150 2.02 15.65 -2.55
CA SER A 150 3.39 16.06 -2.86
C SER A 150 3.62 17.55 -2.62
N ASP A 151 2.57 18.34 -2.52
CA ASP A 151 2.71 19.76 -2.15
C ASP A 151 2.94 19.93 -0.66
N GLU A 152 2.37 19.05 0.16
CA GLU A 152 2.59 19.09 1.60
C GLU A 152 3.89 18.43 2.01
N TRP A 153 4.34 17.43 1.26
CA TRP A 153 5.54 16.67 1.62
C TRP A 153 6.46 16.52 0.41
N ILE A 154 7.31 17.51 0.21
CA ILE A 154 8.19 17.57 -0.95
C ILE A 154 9.25 16.46 -0.89
N GLU A 155 9.66 16.07 0.31
CA GLU A 155 10.76 15.13 0.52
C GLU A 155 10.31 13.67 0.63
N TYR A 156 9.12 13.34 0.13
CA TYR A 156 8.54 12.01 0.27
C TYR A 156 9.42 10.89 -0.31
N ASP A 157 10.27 11.22 -1.30
CA ASP A 157 11.13 10.22 -1.92
C ASP A 157 12.04 9.53 -0.93
N GLN A 158 12.54 10.25 0.05
CA GLN A 158 13.47 9.69 1.03
C GLN A 158 12.81 8.54 1.81
N ALA A 159 11.58 8.74 2.23
CA ALA A 159 10.85 7.71 2.96
C ALA A 159 10.47 6.55 2.06
N LEU A 160 9.99 6.83 0.85
CA LEU A 160 9.55 5.77 -0.05
C LEU A 160 10.71 4.89 -0.52
N ASN A 161 11.90 5.47 -0.65
CA ASN A 161 13.08 4.72 -1.04
C ASN A 161 13.47 3.64 -0.02
N LEU A 162 13.05 3.79 1.24
CA LEU A 162 13.31 2.77 2.25
C LEU A 162 12.68 1.43 1.92
N PHE A 163 11.60 1.44 1.16
CA PHE A 163 10.86 0.22 0.84
C PHE A 163 11.36 -0.49 -0.42
N GLY A 164 12.14 0.21 -1.25
CA GLY A 164 12.70 -0.38 -2.46
C GLY A 164 11.65 -1.01 -3.34
N GLN A 165 11.87 -2.26 -3.72
CA GLN A 165 10.95 -3.00 -4.59
C GLN A 165 9.71 -3.52 -3.89
N LYS A 166 9.59 -3.32 -2.59
CA LYS A 166 8.40 -3.70 -1.85
C LYS A 166 7.26 -2.71 -2.01
N LEU A 167 7.46 -1.65 -2.77
CA LEU A 167 6.49 -0.58 -2.91
C LEU A 167 6.34 -0.21 -4.38
N HIS A 168 5.10 -0.24 -4.86
CA HIS A 168 4.75 0.24 -6.19
C HIS A 168 4.35 1.71 -6.07
N ARG A 169 4.91 2.58 -6.90
CA ARG A 169 4.59 4.00 -6.87
C ARG A 169 3.68 4.38 -8.01
N TRP A 170 2.61 5.05 -7.68
CA TRP A 170 1.71 5.64 -8.66
C TRP A 170 1.77 7.15 -8.46
N GLU A 171 2.56 7.81 -9.27
CA GLU A 171 2.70 9.26 -9.20
C GLU A 171 1.81 9.88 -10.26
N LEU A 172 0.72 10.51 -9.79
CA LEU A 172 -0.25 11.13 -10.66
C LEU A 172 0.36 12.39 -11.29
N GLU A 173 0.33 12.43 -12.61
CA GLU A 173 0.85 13.58 -13.32
C GLU A 173 -0.04 14.79 -13.06
N GLN A 174 0.59 15.95 -12.94
CA GLN A 174 -0.16 17.18 -12.82
C GLN A 174 -0.83 17.50 -14.14
N PRO A 175 -2.05 18.02 -14.10
CA PRO A 175 -2.65 18.55 -15.32
C PRO A 175 -1.79 19.73 -15.78
N SER A 176 -1.35 19.66 -17.00
CA SER A 176 -0.56 20.72 -17.59
C SER A 176 -1.42 21.92 -17.97
#